data_54126430d59c3c34145d22d5fc4f96d0
#
_entry.id   54126430d59c3c34145d22d5fc4f96d0
#
_cell.length_a   1.000
_cell.length_b   1.000
_cell.length_c   1.000
_cell.angle_alpha   90.00
_cell.angle_beta   90.00
_cell.angle_gamma   90.00
#
_symmetry.space_group_name_H-M   'P 1'
#
loop_
_entity.id
_entity.type
_entity.pdbx_description
1 polymer ?
#
loop_
_entity_poly.entity_id
_entity_poly.type
_entity_poly.pdbx_seq_one_letter_code
_entity_poly.pdbx_strand_id
1 'polypeptide(L)'
;MKIYSPILLTALTLSFTLPATAAPSVNDMQQCQGIIDFVEYKLDNAPEKYPQADIKAVRVGLEGYDNFIQQEIVSPGLLKFNGGDATKAEAMQQQVDAYKLTIVNNFKKRYKDTRFYTDFAVAINECGKKSVPSGQALEDLKVALNTLVKLAKMN
;
A
#
# COMPACT_ATOMS: atom_id res chain seq x y z
N MET A 1 43.37 46.22 41.31
CA MET A 1 42.29 46.18 40.32
C MET A 1 42.35 44.84 39.68
N LYS A 2 41.40 43.93 39.99
CA LYS A 2 41.29 42.55 39.34
C LYS A 2 40.15 42.62 38.32
N ILE A 3 40.51 42.44 37.04
CA ILE A 3 39.59 42.39 35.91
C ILE A 3 39.13 40.93 35.73
N TYR A 4 37.86 40.63 36.01
CA TYR A 4 37.23 39.32 35.71
C TYR A 4 36.65 39.37 34.32
N SER A 5 37.19 38.52 33.44
CA SER A 5 36.65 38.30 32.09
C SER A 5 35.57 37.23 32.17
N PRO A 6 34.34 37.44 31.68
CA PRO A 6 33.33 36.40 31.59
C PRO A 6 33.55 35.56 30.32
N ILE A 7 33.74 34.26 30.51
CA ILE A 7 33.78 33.28 29.43
C ILE A 7 32.33 33.00 28.98
N LEU A 8 32.01 33.42 27.76
CA LEU A 8 30.73 33.14 27.10
C LEU A 8 30.75 31.72 26.61
N LEU A 9 29.99 30.84 27.25
CA LEU A 9 29.79 29.43 26.82
C LEU A 9 28.66 29.43 25.79
N THR A 10 28.99 29.38 24.49
CA THR A 10 28.02 29.17 23.39
C THR A 10 27.67 27.69 23.32
N ALA A 11 26.49 27.32 23.80
CA ALA A 11 25.91 25.98 23.63
C ALA A 11 25.45 25.79 22.16
N LEU A 12 26.19 24.95 21.42
CA LEU A 12 25.84 24.57 20.05
C LEU A 12 24.76 23.49 20.12
N THR A 13 23.51 23.88 19.94
CA THR A 13 22.39 22.94 19.83
C THR A 13 22.41 22.30 18.45
N LEU A 14 22.87 21.05 18.35
CA LEU A 14 22.69 20.23 17.13
C LEU A 14 21.20 19.87 16.98
N SER A 15 20.51 20.56 16.09
CA SER A 15 19.17 20.18 15.66
C SER A 15 19.25 18.95 14.76
N PHE A 16 18.93 17.78 15.30
CA PHE A 16 18.73 16.56 14.50
C PHE A 16 17.44 16.73 13.70
N THR A 17 17.57 17.11 12.43
CA THR A 17 16.45 17.02 11.47
C THR A 17 16.31 15.55 11.06
N LEU A 18 15.33 14.85 11.64
CA LEU A 18 14.89 13.55 11.13
C LEU A 18 14.34 13.75 9.70
N PRO A 19 14.74 12.91 8.72
CA PRO A 19 14.15 12.98 7.40
C PRO A 19 12.65 12.67 7.53
N ALA A 20 11.82 13.67 7.24
CA ALA A 20 10.38 13.46 7.11
C ALA A 20 10.16 12.58 5.89
N THR A 21 9.85 11.30 6.07
CA THR A 21 9.33 10.46 5.00
C THR A 21 8.03 11.10 4.53
N ALA A 22 8.01 11.53 3.27
CA ALA A 22 6.81 12.12 2.68
C ALA A 22 5.67 11.09 2.79
N ALA A 23 4.50 11.53 3.27
CA ALA A 23 3.32 10.67 3.32
C ALA A 23 3.01 10.15 1.91
N PRO A 24 2.61 8.87 1.76
CA PRO A 24 2.31 8.30 0.45
C PRO A 24 1.19 9.09 -0.23
N SER A 25 1.36 9.32 -1.54
CA SER A 25 0.34 10.06 -2.30
C SER A 25 -0.89 9.19 -2.52
N VAL A 26 -2.08 9.80 -2.63
CA VAL A 26 -3.31 9.12 -3.03
C VAL A 26 -3.07 8.35 -4.32
N ASN A 27 -2.37 8.95 -5.29
CA ASN A 27 -2.12 8.35 -6.60
C ASN A 27 -1.25 7.07 -6.51
N ASP A 28 -0.22 7.06 -5.66
CA ASP A 28 0.60 5.87 -5.42
C ASP A 28 -0.22 4.74 -4.80
N MET A 29 -1.09 5.07 -3.85
CA MET A 29 -1.89 4.07 -3.15
C MET A 29 -3.01 3.51 -4.03
N GLN A 30 -3.56 4.29 -4.94
CA GLN A 30 -4.50 3.81 -5.96
C GLN A 30 -3.86 2.81 -6.93
N GLN A 31 -2.59 3.02 -7.29
CA GLN A 31 -1.85 2.02 -8.07
C GLN A 31 -1.70 0.71 -7.29
N CYS A 32 -1.44 0.81 -6.00
CA CYS A 32 -1.38 -0.35 -5.12
C CYS A 32 -2.71 -1.10 -5.04
N GLN A 33 -3.82 -0.38 -4.87
CA GLN A 33 -5.17 -0.96 -4.90
C GLN A 33 -5.46 -1.65 -6.25
N GLY A 34 -5.09 -1.03 -7.37
CA GLY A 34 -5.24 -1.65 -8.69
C GLY A 34 -4.43 -2.94 -8.87
N ILE A 35 -3.26 -3.06 -8.22
CA ILE A 35 -2.48 -4.31 -8.19
C ILE A 35 -3.20 -5.36 -7.32
N ILE A 36 -3.72 -4.96 -6.17
CA ILE A 36 -4.50 -5.83 -5.28
C ILE A 36 -5.73 -6.35 -6.01
N ASP A 37 -6.53 -5.47 -6.63
CA ASP A 37 -7.72 -5.85 -7.41
C ASP A 37 -7.38 -6.84 -8.53
N PHE A 38 -6.22 -6.68 -9.17
CA PHE A 38 -5.77 -7.64 -10.17
C PHE A 38 -5.42 -9.00 -9.56
N VAL A 39 -4.78 -9.03 -8.39
CA VAL A 39 -4.47 -10.30 -7.70
C VAL A 39 -5.77 -10.97 -7.24
N GLU A 40 -6.75 -10.22 -6.72
CA GLU A 40 -8.09 -10.74 -6.40
C GLU A 40 -8.76 -11.38 -7.62
N TYR A 41 -8.71 -10.72 -8.78
CA TYR A 41 -9.18 -11.33 -10.03
C TYR A 41 -8.47 -12.65 -10.35
N LYS A 42 -7.17 -12.76 -10.07
CA LYS A 42 -6.43 -14.02 -10.23
C LYS A 42 -6.87 -15.09 -9.23
N LEU A 43 -7.18 -14.71 -7.99
CA LEU A 43 -7.70 -15.63 -6.98
C LEU A 43 -9.08 -16.18 -7.36
N ASP A 44 -9.94 -15.36 -7.97
CA ASP A 44 -11.26 -15.79 -8.46
C ASP A 44 -11.17 -16.78 -9.60
N ASN A 45 -10.09 -16.75 -10.38
CA ASN A 45 -9.84 -17.61 -11.53
C ASN A 45 -8.71 -18.62 -11.28
N ALA A 46 -8.38 -18.87 -10.01
CA ALA A 46 -7.26 -19.73 -9.65
C ALA A 46 -7.51 -21.18 -10.02
N PRO A 47 -6.52 -21.89 -10.59
CA PRO A 47 -6.62 -23.32 -10.86
C PRO A 47 -6.89 -24.14 -9.59
N GLU A 48 -7.63 -25.26 -9.73
CA GLU A 48 -7.95 -26.17 -8.63
C GLU A 48 -6.72 -26.76 -7.91
N LYS A 49 -5.55 -26.77 -8.57
CA LYS A 49 -4.29 -27.24 -7.95
C LYS A 49 -3.84 -26.38 -6.76
N TYR A 50 -4.33 -25.15 -6.63
CA TYR A 50 -3.97 -24.29 -5.51
C TYR A 50 -4.83 -24.57 -4.28
N PRO A 51 -4.23 -24.78 -3.09
CA PRO A 51 -5.00 -25.05 -1.87
C PRO A 51 -5.95 -23.92 -1.52
N GLN A 52 -7.21 -24.24 -1.25
CA GLN A 52 -8.22 -23.22 -0.91
C GLN A 52 -7.88 -22.45 0.37
N ALA A 53 -7.19 -23.08 1.33
CA ALA A 53 -6.69 -22.40 2.51
C ALA A 53 -5.67 -21.31 2.17
N ASP A 54 -4.79 -21.55 1.20
CA ASP A 54 -3.82 -20.57 0.73
C ASP A 54 -4.50 -19.42 -0.02
N ILE A 55 -5.46 -19.73 -0.90
CA ILE A 55 -6.29 -18.70 -1.59
C ILE A 55 -6.98 -17.80 -0.57
N LYS A 56 -7.61 -18.40 0.46
CA LYS A 56 -8.28 -17.63 1.52
C LYS A 56 -7.29 -16.77 2.32
N ALA A 57 -6.12 -17.29 2.66
CA ALA A 57 -5.11 -16.54 3.40
C ALA A 57 -4.61 -15.31 2.63
N VAL A 58 -4.39 -15.46 1.32
CA VAL A 58 -4.03 -14.33 0.46
C VAL A 58 -5.15 -13.28 0.45
N ARG A 59 -6.38 -13.71 0.23
CA ARG A 59 -7.55 -12.81 0.17
C ARG A 59 -7.70 -11.99 1.45
N VAL A 60 -7.68 -12.64 2.62
CA VAL A 60 -7.79 -11.95 3.92
C VAL A 60 -6.72 -10.87 4.09
N GLY A 61 -5.47 -11.17 3.76
CA GLY A 61 -4.39 -10.19 3.92
C GLY A 61 -4.46 -9.03 2.91
N LEU A 62 -4.89 -9.31 1.67
CA LEU A 62 -5.03 -8.28 0.65
C LEU A 62 -6.24 -7.38 0.90
N GLU A 63 -7.40 -7.93 1.27
CA GLU A 63 -8.59 -7.16 1.66
C GLU A 63 -8.30 -6.26 2.88
N GLY A 64 -7.60 -6.79 3.89
CA GLY A 64 -7.21 -6.01 5.06
C GLY A 64 -6.30 -4.84 4.69
N TYR A 65 -5.34 -5.06 3.78
CA TYR A 65 -4.44 -4.02 3.32
C TYR A 65 -5.13 -3.00 2.41
N ASP A 66 -6.00 -3.44 1.51
CA ASP A 66 -6.79 -2.55 0.65
C ASP A 66 -7.70 -1.62 1.46
N ASN A 67 -8.39 -2.17 2.45
CA ASN A 67 -9.20 -1.41 3.39
C ASN A 67 -8.38 -0.37 4.17
N PHE A 68 -7.19 -0.73 4.63
CA PHE A 68 -6.26 0.20 5.26
C PHE A 68 -5.89 1.35 4.32
N ILE A 69 -5.49 1.05 3.08
CA ILE A 69 -5.17 2.08 2.06
C ILE A 69 -6.36 3.01 1.85
N GLN A 70 -7.56 2.45 1.68
CA GLN A 70 -8.76 3.24 1.41
C GLN A 70 -9.11 4.16 2.58
N GLN A 71 -9.13 3.63 3.80
CA GLN A 71 -9.62 4.35 4.98
C GLN A 71 -8.61 5.35 5.53
N GLU A 72 -7.33 5.00 5.51
CA GLU A 72 -6.30 5.81 6.17
C GLU A 72 -5.60 6.79 5.21
N ILE A 73 -5.66 6.54 3.89
CA ILE A 73 -4.89 7.34 2.93
C ILE A 73 -5.77 7.92 1.84
N VAL A 74 -6.49 7.08 1.09
CA VAL A 74 -7.21 7.52 -0.10
C VAL A 74 -8.37 8.43 0.27
N SER A 75 -9.30 7.95 1.10
CA SER A 75 -10.48 8.75 1.50
C SER A 75 -10.12 10.05 2.22
N PRO A 76 -9.22 10.06 3.22
CA PRO A 76 -8.78 11.31 3.85
C PRO A 76 -8.03 12.23 2.88
N GLY A 77 -7.22 11.66 1.99
CA GLY A 77 -6.48 12.42 0.98
C GLY A 77 -7.38 13.13 0.00
N LEU A 78 -8.41 12.43 -0.51
CA LEU A 78 -9.41 13.01 -1.40
C LEU A 78 -10.24 14.10 -0.71
N LEU A 79 -10.65 13.88 0.54
CA LEU A 79 -11.38 14.86 1.32
C LEU A 79 -10.54 16.13 1.55
N LYS A 80 -9.28 15.97 1.93
CA LYS A 80 -8.34 17.08 2.12
C LYS A 80 -8.10 17.84 0.82
N PHE A 81 -7.89 17.13 -0.31
CA PHE A 81 -7.69 17.74 -1.63
C PHE A 81 -8.89 18.61 -2.04
N ASN A 82 -10.11 18.21 -1.69
CA ASN A 82 -11.34 18.94 -1.97
C ASN A 82 -11.73 19.93 -0.86
N GLY A 83 -10.80 20.33 0.01
CA GLY A 83 -11.06 21.33 1.06
C GLY A 83 -12.10 20.91 2.09
N GLY A 84 -12.30 19.61 2.31
CA GLY A 84 -13.31 19.06 3.21
C GLY A 84 -14.71 18.85 2.58
N ASP A 85 -14.86 19.12 1.29
CA ASP A 85 -16.12 18.90 0.56
C ASP A 85 -16.30 17.41 0.25
N ALA A 86 -17.17 16.74 1.01
CA ALA A 86 -17.42 15.31 0.89
C ALA A 86 -18.03 14.92 -0.47
N THR A 87 -18.90 15.76 -1.03
CA THR A 87 -19.54 15.48 -2.34
C THR A 87 -18.53 15.50 -3.48
N LYS A 88 -17.60 16.45 -3.46
CA LYS A 88 -16.51 16.50 -4.44
C LYS A 88 -15.51 15.36 -4.23
N ALA A 89 -15.23 14.99 -2.99
CA ALA A 89 -14.36 13.86 -2.67
C ALA A 89 -14.96 12.55 -3.20
N GLU A 90 -16.27 12.33 -3.05
CA GLU A 90 -16.97 11.16 -3.59
C GLU A 90 -16.96 11.13 -5.12
N ALA A 91 -17.22 12.26 -5.78
CA ALA A 91 -17.12 12.35 -7.24
C ALA A 91 -15.70 12.06 -7.74
N MET A 92 -14.66 12.48 -6.99
CA MET A 92 -13.27 12.17 -7.29
C MET A 92 -12.96 10.69 -7.04
N GLN A 93 -13.54 10.05 -6.01
CA GLN A 93 -13.40 8.62 -5.77
C GLN A 93 -13.86 7.80 -6.99
N GLN A 94 -14.93 8.16 -7.64
CA GLN A 94 -15.40 7.49 -8.87
C GLN A 94 -14.35 7.55 -10.00
N GLN A 95 -13.63 8.67 -10.13
CA GLN A 95 -12.55 8.79 -11.11
C GLN A 95 -11.35 7.91 -10.74
N VAL A 96 -11.06 7.82 -9.46
CA VAL A 96 -10.02 6.92 -8.89
C VAL A 96 -10.35 5.47 -9.22
N ASP A 97 -11.59 5.05 -9.02
CA ASP A 97 -12.03 3.68 -9.27
C ASP A 97 -11.96 3.34 -10.77
N ALA A 98 -12.33 4.29 -11.65
CA ALA A 98 -12.13 4.13 -13.08
C ALA A 98 -10.64 3.98 -13.47
N TYR A 99 -9.75 4.70 -12.79
CA TYR A 99 -8.30 4.55 -13.00
C TYR A 99 -7.79 3.18 -12.54
N LYS A 100 -8.21 2.69 -11.36
CA LYS A 100 -7.88 1.33 -10.89
C LYS A 100 -8.27 0.27 -11.91
N LEU A 101 -9.47 0.35 -12.48
CA LEU A 101 -9.91 -0.56 -13.54
C LEU A 101 -8.98 -0.56 -14.76
N THR A 102 -8.41 0.58 -15.12
CA THR A 102 -7.42 0.67 -16.21
C THR A 102 -6.15 -0.11 -15.86
N ILE A 103 -5.68 -0.03 -14.61
CA ILE A 103 -4.53 -0.81 -14.12
C ILE A 103 -4.82 -2.30 -14.20
N VAL A 104 -5.94 -2.74 -13.66
CA VAL A 104 -6.39 -4.14 -13.71
C VAL A 104 -6.41 -4.66 -15.15
N ASN A 105 -7.00 -3.90 -16.08
CA ASN A 105 -7.09 -4.29 -17.48
C ASN A 105 -5.69 -4.39 -18.16
N ASN A 106 -4.76 -3.53 -17.80
CA ASN A 106 -3.39 -3.60 -18.30
C ASN A 106 -2.66 -4.86 -17.79
N PHE A 107 -2.84 -5.20 -16.51
CA PHE A 107 -2.31 -6.44 -15.96
C PHE A 107 -2.95 -7.68 -16.58
N LYS A 108 -4.27 -7.70 -16.83
CA LYS A 108 -4.96 -8.79 -17.55
C LYS A 108 -4.40 -9.01 -18.94
N LYS A 109 -4.06 -7.94 -19.67
CA LYS A 109 -3.41 -8.05 -21.00
C LYS A 109 -2.00 -8.62 -20.92
N ARG A 110 -1.25 -8.30 -19.87
CA ARG A 110 0.14 -8.74 -19.66
C ARG A 110 0.21 -10.19 -19.13
N TYR A 111 -0.64 -10.54 -18.17
CA TYR A 111 -0.68 -11.85 -17.50
C TYR A 111 -1.96 -12.59 -17.88
N LYS A 112 -1.96 -13.18 -19.08
CA LYS A 112 -3.16 -13.81 -19.68
C LYS A 112 -3.53 -15.16 -19.08
N ASP A 113 -2.56 -15.87 -18.47
CA ASP A 113 -2.80 -17.14 -17.81
C ASP A 113 -3.36 -16.97 -16.38
N THR A 114 -3.68 -18.09 -15.74
CA THR A 114 -4.21 -18.09 -14.36
C THR A 114 -3.15 -18.30 -13.29
N ARG A 115 -1.85 -18.39 -13.67
CA ARG A 115 -0.75 -18.63 -12.73
C ARG A 115 -0.48 -17.42 -11.84
N PHE A 116 0.04 -17.68 -10.65
CA PHE A 116 0.59 -16.65 -9.80
C PHE A 116 2.07 -16.43 -10.12
N TYR A 117 2.53 -15.20 -9.95
CA TYR A 117 3.92 -14.79 -10.15
C TYR A 117 4.45 -14.12 -8.90
N THR A 118 5.72 -14.34 -8.59
CA THR A 118 6.40 -13.66 -7.46
C THR A 118 6.38 -12.15 -7.60
N ASP A 119 6.29 -11.64 -8.84
CA ASP A 119 6.20 -10.21 -9.14
C ASP A 119 5.02 -9.55 -8.43
N PHE A 120 3.90 -10.26 -8.24
CA PHE A 120 2.72 -9.72 -7.53
C PHE A 120 3.04 -9.49 -6.06
N ALA A 121 3.68 -10.46 -5.40
CA ALA A 121 4.10 -10.31 -4.02
C ALA A 121 5.14 -9.19 -3.86
N VAL A 122 6.08 -9.07 -4.80
CA VAL A 122 7.07 -7.98 -4.81
C VAL A 122 6.40 -6.63 -4.97
N ALA A 123 5.49 -6.48 -5.93
CA ALA A 123 4.79 -5.22 -6.18
C ALA A 123 3.95 -4.78 -4.96
N ILE A 124 3.21 -5.69 -4.33
CA ILE A 124 2.43 -5.39 -3.12
C ILE A 124 3.35 -5.10 -1.92
N ASN A 125 4.48 -5.79 -1.79
CA ASN A 125 5.47 -5.48 -0.76
C ASN A 125 6.06 -4.07 -0.90
N GLU A 126 6.32 -3.62 -2.13
CA GLU A 126 6.75 -2.22 -2.37
C GLU A 126 5.66 -1.21 -1.99
N CYS A 127 4.38 -1.56 -2.19
CA CYS A 127 3.26 -0.78 -1.67
C CYS A 127 3.28 -0.74 -0.13
N GLY A 128 3.46 -1.89 0.52
CA GLY A 128 3.58 -1.99 1.97
C GLY A 128 4.72 -1.17 2.55
N LYS A 129 5.84 -1.04 1.85
CA LYS A 129 6.95 -0.15 2.27
C LYS A 129 6.60 1.33 2.22
N LYS A 130 5.76 1.74 1.28
CA LYS A 130 5.28 3.14 1.17
C LYS A 130 4.26 3.47 2.25
N SER A 131 3.43 2.50 2.63
CA SER A 131 2.39 2.66 3.63
C SER A 131 2.21 1.37 4.41
N VAL A 132 2.81 1.32 5.59
CA VAL A 132 2.84 0.14 6.45
C VAL A 132 1.57 0.11 7.29
N PRO A 133 0.69 -0.90 7.14
CA PRO A 133 -0.41 -1.09 8.07
C PRO A 133 0.09 -1.48 9.46
N SER A 134 -0.74 -1.42 10.47
CA SER A 134 -0.41 -1.78 11.84
C SER A 134 -1.25 -2.95 12.36
N GLY A 135 -0.81 -3.54 13.47
CA GLY A 135 -1.57 -4.59 14.15
C GLY A 135 -1.83 -5.82 13.26
N GLN A 136 -3.07 -6.33 13.32
CA GLN A 136 -3.45 -7.56 12.62
C GLN A 136 -3.33 -7.43 11.09
N ALA A 137 -3.67 -6.26 10.52
CA ALA A 137 -3.56 -6.02 9.08
C ALA A 137 -2.12 -6.18 8.55
N LEU A 138 -1.10 -5.85 9.36
CA LEU A 138 0.30 -6.07 8.99
C LEU A 138 0.64 -7.56 8.99
N GLU A 139 0.20 -8.31 9.99
CA GLU A 139 0.48 -9.74 10.10
C GLU A 139 -0.23 -10.52 8.98
N ASP A 140 -1.49 -10.19 8.69
CA ASP A 140 -2.25 -10.81 7.60
C ASP A 140 -1.62 -10.49 6.23
N LEU A 141 -1.14 -9.26 6.02
CA LEU A 141 -0.40 -8.90 4.81
C LEU A 141 0.87 -9.72 4.64
N LYS A 142 1.66 -9.91 5.70
CA LYS A 142 2.87 -10.75 5.66
C LYS A 142 2.54 -12.20 5.28
N VAL A 143 1.46 -12.74 5.86
CA VAL A 143 0.97 -14.09 5.52
C VAL A 143 0.57 -14.16 4.05
N ALA A 144 -0.18 -13.19 3.55
CA ALA A 144 -0.61 -13.11 2.15
C ALA A 144 0.58 -13.07 1.19
N LEU A 145 1.58 -12.22 1.45
CA LEU A 145 2.77 -12.10 0.60
C LEU A 145 3.58 -13.40 0.54
N ASN A 146 3.82 -14.02 1.69
CA ASN A 146 4.53 -15.31 1.76
C ASN A 146 3.75 -16.41 1.02
N THR A 147 2.43 -16.41 1.14
CA THR A 147 1.55 -17.39 0.47
C THR A 147 1.52 -17.15 -1.03
N LEU A 148 1.50 -15.90 -1.52
CA LEU A 148 1.62 -15.59 -2.95
C LEU A 148 2.93 -16.15 -3.54
N VAL A 149 4.04 -15.99 -2.83
CA VAL A 149 5.33 -16.57 -3.25
C VAL A 149 5.26 -18.11 -3.29
N LYS A 150 4.59 -18.73 -2.30
CA LYS A 150 4.36 -20.19 -2.29
C LYS A 150 3.55 -20.63 -3.50
N LEU A 151 2.42 -19.97 -3.79
CA LEU A 151 1.56 -20.28 -4.94
C LEU A 151 2.31 -20.09 -6.26
N ALA A 152 3.13 -19.06 -6.38
CA ALA A 152 3.95 -18.83 -7.57
C ALA A 152 4.97 -19.95 -7.85
N LYS A 153 5.45 -20.62 -6.81
CA LYS A 153 6.37 -21.78 -6.94
C LYS A 153 5.67 -23.09 -7.30
N MET A 154 4.34 -23.13 -7.25
CA MET A 154 3.54 -24.31 -7.63
C MET A 154 3.19 -24.38 -9.14
N ASN A 155 3.73 -23.48 -9.94
CA ASN A 155 3.49 -23.37 -11.38
C ASN A 155 4.19 -24.45 -12.21
#